data_b3d7e0bcf80162ddf16654ca85493862
#
_entry.id   b3d7e0bcf80162ddf16654ca85493862
#
_cell.length_a   1.000
_cell.length_b   1.000
_cell.length_c   1.000
_cell.angle_alpha   90.00
_cell.angle_beta   90.00
_cell.angle_gamma   90.00
#
_symmetry.space_group_name_H-M   'P 1'
#
loop_
_entity.id
_entity.type
_entity.pdbx_description
1 polymer ?
#
loop_
_entity_poly.entity_id
_entity_poly.type
_entity_poly.pdbx_seq_one_letter_code
_entity_poly.pdbx_strand_id
1 'polypeptide(L)'
;MKVKCFACEEEIEADDAQAVVRAFVAHGLSRHTWSYPEEAIINYARNYAEATVRLTGDTERLPEIADITVLPVTESRVDDWLRLFDHDAFAGNPDWASCYCLEPHLPATPELPERPWRDRRAAVAGRLRDGTTFGYLAYVDGRAVGWVNASLRSEYGLYQPIDPDGPDPESVIGVSCFIIAPPFRRHGVASALLDHVIRDASARGASWIEGYPHNEPRADDAGHFRGPRSMYEARGFQPVEVRKNYTIMRRRTEGEVKDV
;
A
#
# COMPACT_ATOMS: atom_id res chain seq x y z
N MET A 1 22.34 -1.78 -14.04
CA MET A 1 21.01 -1.58 -13.43
C MET A 1 20.03 -1.19 -14.51
N LYS A 2 18.74 -1.53 -14.36
CA LYS A 2 17.73 -1.30 -15.40
C LYS A 2 16.53 -0.53 -14.85
N VAL A 3 15.94 0.28 -15.72
CA VAL A 3 14.66 0.96 -15.49
C VAL A 3 13.83 0.84 -16.78
N LYS A 4 12.54 0.55 -16.65
CA LYS A 4 11.61 0.50 -17.78
C LYS A 4 10.87 1.82 -17.89
N CYS A 5 10.80 2.40 -19.10
CA CYS A 5 10.04 3.62 -19.32
C CYS A 5 8.53 3.32 -19.28
N PHE A 6 7.78 3.97 -18.37
CA PHE A 6 6.34 3.79 -18.25
C PHE A 6 5.53 4.28 -19.47
N ALA A 7 6.13 5.14 -20.30
CA ALA A 7 5.44 5.75 -21.45
C ALA A 7 5.63 4.96 -22.77
N CYS A 8 6.78 4.27 -22.96
CA CYS A 8 7.05 3.53 -24.18
C CYS A 8 7.58 2.11 -23.94
N GLU A 9 7.66 1.69 -22.68
CA GLU A 9 8.14 0.37 -22.26
C GLU A 9 9.61 0.04 -22.61
N GLU A 10 10.37 0.98 -23.15
CA GLU A 10 11.80 0.80 -23.45
C GLU A 10 12.60 0.57 -22.17
N GLU A 11 13.47 -0.45 -22.17
CA GLU A 11 14.40 -0.72 -21.07
C GLU A 11 15.65 0.15 -21.22
N ILE A 12 15.98 0.88 -20.16
CA ILE A 12 17.14 1.75 -20.05
C ILE A 12 18.11 1.10 -19.06
N GLU A 13 19.28 0.74 -19.52
CA GLU A 13 20.30 0.06 -18.73
C GLU A 13 21.56 0.91 -18.62
N ALA A 14 22.20 0.89 -17.45
CA ALA A 14 23.52 1.46 -17.22
C ALA A 14 24.24 0.77 -16.06
N ASP A 15 25.52 1.07 -15.87
CA ASP A 15 26.40 0.38 -14.92
C ASP A 15 26.01 0.60 -13.45
N ASP A 16 25.50 1.79 -13.12
CA ASP A 16 25.10 2.14 -11.77
C ASP A 16 23.78 2.93 -11.73
N ALA A 17 23.21 3.08 -10.53
CA ALA A 17 21.94 3.73 -10.31
C ALA A 17 21.91 5.21 -10.77
N GLN A 18 23.03 5.94 -10.61
CA GLN A 18 23.10 7.35 -11.03
C GLN A 18 23.15 7.45 -12.56
N ALA A 19 23.86 6.53 -13.21
CA ALA A 19 23.95 6.46 -14.67
C ALA A 19 22.59 6.11 -15.28
N VAL A 20 21.85 5.13 -14.69
CA VAL A 20 20.50 4.79 -15.12
C VAL A 20 19.55 5.98 -14.98
N VAL A 21 19.59 6.69 -13.86
CA VAL A 21 18.75 7.90 -13.64
C VAL A 21 19.05 8.97 -14.69
N ARG A 22 20.32 9.25 -14.96
CA ARG A 22 20.70 10.23 -16.02
C ARG A 22 20.22 9.80 -17.40
N ALA A 23 20.40 8.52 -17.75
CA ALA A 23 19.95 7.96 -19.03
C ALA A 23 18.42 8.01 -19.18
N PHE A 24 17.67 7.70 -18.11
CA PHE A 24 16.22 7.79 -18.10
C PHE A 24 15.71 9.23 -18.28
N VAL A 25 16.31 10.20 -17.60
CA VAL A 25 15.97 11.63 -17.78
C VAL A 25 16.23 12.05 -19.23
N ALA A 26 17.39 11.70 -19.81
CA ALA A 26 17.72 12.02 -21.19
C ALA A 26 16.75 11.35 -22.19
N HIS A 27 16.35 10.09 -21.93
CA HIS A 27 15.34 9.39 -22.70
C HIS A 27 14.00 10.11 -22.66
N GLY A 28 13.52 10.48 -21.46
CA GLY A 28 12.26 11.22 -21.29
C GLY A 28 12.23 12.54 -22.06
N LEU A 29 13.30 13.32 -21.99
CA LEU A 29 13.42 14.60 -22.69
C LEU A 29 13.50 14.45 -24.21
N SER A 30 14.12 13.38 -24.73
CA SER A 30 14.35 13.19 -26.16
C SER A 30 13.21 12.44 -26.88
N ARG A 31 12.50 11.55 -26.19
CA ARG A 31 11.50 10.65 -26.78
C ARG A 31 10.05 11.07 -26.50
N HIS A 32 9.82 11.80 -25.41
CA HIS A 32 8.46 12.14 -24.98
C HIS A 32 8.25 13.65 -25.01
N THR A 33 7.33 14.12 -25.85
CA THR A 33 6.86 15.52 -25.84
C THR A 33 5.76 15.68 -24.81
N TRP A 34 6.14 16.09 -23.59
CA TRP A 34 5.18 16.40 -22.56
C TRP A 34 4.90 17.92 -22.51
N SER A 35 3.65 18.28 -22.29
CA SER A 35 3.21 19.69 -22.21
C SER A 35 3.52 20.36 -20.85
N TYR A 36 4.47 19.81 -20.09
CA TYR A 36 4.89 20.32 -18.80
C TYR A 36 6.21 21.12 -18.91
N PRO A 37 6.50 22.01 -17.97
CA PRO A 37 7.81 22.65 -17.88
C PRO A 37 8.94 21.62 -17.80
N GLU A 38 10.06 21.87 -18.50
CA GLU A 38 11.20 20.94 -18.57
C GLU A 38 11.68 20.52 -17.17
N GLU A 39 11.75 21.46 -16.23
CA GLU A 39 12.14 21.17 -14.85
C GLU A 39 11.21 20.15 -14.15
N ALA A 40 9.90 20.26 -14.37
CA ALA A 40 8.91 19.32 -13.84
C ALA A 40 9.12 17.92 -14.43
N ILE A 41 9.40 17.83 -15.74
CA ILE A 41 9.71 16.55 -16.43
C ILE A 41 10.97 15.92 -15.85
N ILE A 42 12.03 16.70 -15.69
CA ILE A 42 13.30 16.24 -15.11
C ILE A 42 13.08 15.70 -13.68
N ASN A 43 12.36 16.45 -12.85
CA ASN A 43 12.09 16.06 -11.47
C ASN A 43 11.24 14.79 -11.39
N TYR A 44 10.21 14.69 -12.22
CA TYR A 44 9.38 13.48 -12.31
C TYR A 44 10.19 12.26 -12.76
N ALA A 45 10.93 12.38 -13.87
CA ALA A 45 11.73 11.30 -14.42
C ALA A 45 12.81 10.83 -13.42
N ARG A 46 13.47 11.79 -12.73
CA ARG A 46 14.45 11.47 -11.69
C ARG A 46 13.80 10.74 -10.52
N ASN A 47 12.68 11.25 -10.00
CA ASN A 47 11.95 10.64 -8.89
C ASN A 47 11.53 9.20 -9.22
N TYR A 48 11.00 8.98 -10.42
CA TYR A 48 10.61 7.66 -10.91
C TYR A 48 11.82 6.71 -10.99
N ALA A 49 12.87 7.11 -11.69
CA ALA A 49 14.05 6.28 -11.88
C ALA A 49 14.75 5.95 -10.54
N GLU A 50 14.91 6.94 -9.65
CA GLU A 50 15.48 6.73 -8.32
C GLU A 50 14.62 5.79 -7.45
N ALA A 51 13.30 5.86 -7.57
CA ALA A 51 12.40 4.95 -6.86
C ALA A 51 12.51 3.52 -7.42
N THR A 52 12.60 3.37 -8.73
CA THR A 52 12.58 2.08 -9.43
C THR A 52 13.89 1.30 -9.29
N VAL A 53 15.05 1.96 -9.39
CA VAL A 53 16.36 1.27 -9.32
C VAL A 53 16.65 0.61 -7.97
N ARG A 54 15.87 0.93 -6.93
CA ARG A 54 15.98 0.30 -5.61
C ARG A 54 15.28 -1.06 -5.56
N LEU A 55 14.38 -1.34 -6.49
CA LEU A 55 13.63 -2.58 -6.54
C LEU A 55 14.57 -3.72 -6.94
N THR A 56 14.84 -4.61 -6.02
CA THR A 56 15.74 -5.77 -6.18
C THR A 56 15.07 -7.10 -5.88
N GLY A 57 13.76 -7.05 -5.53
CA GLY A 57 12.99 -8.24 -5.21
C GLY A 57 12.64 -9.08 -6.45
N ASP A 58 12.47 -10.38 -6.23
CA ASP A 58 12.01 -11.29 -7.26
C ASP A 58 10.56 -11.00 -7.67
N THR A 59 10.22 -11.33 -8.91
CA THR A 59 8.86 -11.15 -9.47
C THR A 59 8.14 -12.47 -9.70
N GLU A 60 8.87 -13.58 -9.80
CA GLU A 60 8.29 -14.90 -10.01
C GLU A 60 7.60 -15.41 -8.75
N ARG A 61 6.36 -15.89 -8.91
CA ARG A 61 5.60 -16.48 -7.81
C ARG A 61 6.23 -17.81 -7.40
N LEU A 62 6.45 -17.97 -6.10
CA LEU A 62 6.89 -19.23 -5.53
C LEU A 62 5.80 -20.32 -5.69
N PRO A 63 6.16 -21.58 -5.91
CA PRO A 63 5.18 -22.68 -5.95
C PRO A 63 4.53 -22.92 -4.58
N GLU A 64 5.32 -22.79 -3.52
CA GLU A 64 4.91 -22.98 -2.12
C GLU A 64 5.62 -21.97 -1.23
N ILE A 65 5.05 -21.68 -0.06
CA ILE A 65 5.65 -20.84 0.98
C ILE A 65 5.55 -21.54 2.34
N ALA A 66 6.45 -21.20 3.25
CA ALA A 66 6.37 -21.59 4.64
C ALA A 66 5.22 -20.89 5.40
N ASP A 67 5.06 -21.20 6.67
CA ASP A 67 4.03 -20.63 7.54
C ASP A 67 4.10 -19.09 7.59
N ILE A 68 2.91 -18.46 7.57
CA ILE A 68 2.76 -17.01 7.63
C ILE A 68 2.63 -16.61 9.10
N THR A 69 3.54 -15.76 9.56
CA THR A 69 3.43 -15.09 10.86
C THR A 69 3.04 -13.62 10.63
N VAL A 70 2.04 -13.11 11.36
CA VAL A 70 1.61 -11.71 11.26
C VAL A 70 1.90 -10.99 12.56
N LEU A 71 2.59 -9.84 12.46
CA LEU A 71 3.02 -9.04 13.60
C LEU A 71 2.70 -7.55 13.39
N PRO A 72 2.33 -6.79 14.44
CA PRO A 72 2.12 -5.35 14.33
C PRO A 72 3.44 -4.63 14.01
N VAL A 73 3.37 -3.56 13.25
CA VAL A 73 4.52 -2.67 13.05
C VAL A 73 4.68 -1.79 14.28
N THR A 74 5.72 -2.09 15.02
CA THR A 74 6.24 -1.27 16.13
C THR A 74 7.50 -0.57 15.67
N GLU A 75 8.05 0.35 16.47
CA GLU A 75 9.31 1.04 16.15
C GLU A 75 10.42 0.07 15.73
N SER A 76 10.54 -1.07 16.40
CA SER A 76 11.55 -2.11 16.10
C SER A 76 11.35 -2.82 14.75
N ARG A 77 10.20 -2.67 14.10
CA ARG A 77 9.85 -3.29 12.79
C ARG A 77 9.69 -2.29 11.66
N VAL A 78 9.93 -1.00 11.91
CA VAL A 78 9.89 0.02 10.85
C VAL A 78 10.94 -0.26 9.78
N ASP A 79 12.11 -0.76 10.15
CA ASP A 79 13.16 -1.09 9.17
C ASP A 79 12.78 -2.31 8.31
N ASP A 80 12.05 -3.30 8.84
CA ASP A 80 11.49 -4.40 8.05
C ASP A 80 10.45 -3.91 7.05
N TRP A 81 9.58 -2.95 7.49
CA TRP A 81 8.62 -2.31 6.63
C TRP A 81 9.30 -1.50 5.51
N LEU A 82 10.33 -0.72 5.86
CA LEU A 82 11.11 0.05 4.88
C LEU A 82 11.78 -0.87 3.87
N ARG A 83 12.40 -1.97 4.33
CA ARG A 83 13.03 -2.95 3.44
C ARG A 83 12.02 -3.57 2.46
N LEU A 84 10.83 -3.97 2.94
CA LEU A 84 9.76 -4.48 2.08
C LEU A 84 9.41 -3.46 0.98
N PHE A 85 9.16 -2.21 1.35
CA PHE A 85 8.76 -1.17 0.42
C PHE A 85 9.88 -0.68 -0.50
N ASP A 86 11.11 -0.65 0.02
CA ASP A 86 12.28 -0.20 -0.75
C ASP A 86 12.69 -1.21 -1.83
N HIS A 87 12.46 -2.52 -1.62
CA HIS A 87 13.07 -3.55 -2.46
C HIS A 87 12.07 -4.52 -3.09
N ASP A 88 11.07 -4.99 -2.34
CA ASP A 88 10.29 -6.16 -2.72
C ASP A 88 8.87 -5.83 -3.19
N ALA A 89 8.20 -4.90 -2.52
CA ALA A 89 6.77 -4.66 -2.64
C ALA A 89 6.30 -4.36 -4.07
N PHE A 90 7.08 -3.60 -4.79
CA PHE A 90 6.76 -3.10 -6.13
C PHE A 90 7.64 -3.67 -7.24
N ALA A 91 8.41 -4.73 -7.00
CA ALA A 91 9.28 -5.33 -8.01
C ALA A 91 8.53 -5.70 -9.30
N GLY A 92 7.26 -6.15 -9.19
CA GLY A 92 6.40 -6.42 -10.34
C GLY A 92 5.56 -5.23 -10.84
N ASN A 93 5.62 -4.06 -10.16
CA ASN A 93 4.87 -2.85 -10.50
C ASN A 93 5.71 -1.60 -10.18
N PRO A 94 6.81 -1.37 -10.91
CA PRO A 94 7.77 -0.30 -10.62
C PRO A 94 7.15 1.11 -10.65
N ASP A 95 6.06 1.32 -11.39
CA ASP A 95 5.33 2.60 -11.44
C ASP A 95 4.78 3.02 -10.07
N TRP A 96 4.62 2.08 -9.14
CA TRP A 96 4.13 2.33 -7.79
C TRP A 96 5.24 2.42 -6.73
N ALA A 97 6.51 2.35 -7.16
CA ALA A 97 7.68 2.33 -6.25
C ALA A 97 7.78 3.53 -5.30
N SER A 98 7.11 4.64 -5.62
CA SER A 98 7.05 5.84 -4.77
C SER A 98 5.83 5.89 -3.83
N CYS A 99 4.94 4.90 -3.83
CA CYS A 99 3.64 4.98 -3.12
C CYS A 99 3.80 5.04 -1.59
N TYR A 100 4.58 4.17 -0.96
CA TYR A 100 4.77 4.04 0.50
C TYR A 100 3.48 4.02 1.32
N CYS A 101 2.33 3.66 0.76
CA CYS A 101 1.03 3.67 1.43
C CYS A 101 0.64 5.02 2.09
N LEU A 102 1.15 6.15 1.59
CA LEU A 102 0.81 7.47 2.13
C LEU A 102 -0.57 7.96 1.64
N GLU A 103 -0.99 7.56 0.43
CA GLU A 103 -2.20 8.05 -0.23
C GLU A 103 -3.48 8.03 0.65
N PRO A 104 -3.78 6.95 1.40
CA PRO A 104 -4.98 6.93 2.23
C PRO A 104 -5.03 8.04 3.28
N HIS A 105 -3.87 8.50 3.75
CA HIS A 105 -3.74 9.52 4.78
C HIS A 105 -3.79 10.95 4.25
N LEU A 106 -3.74 11.14 2.94
CA LEU A 106 -3.80 12.46 2.32
C LEU A 106 -5.25 12.87 2.09
N PRO A 107 -5.54 14.19 2.11
CA PRO A 107 -6.86 14.69 1.73
C PRO A 107 -7.20 14.28 0.30
N ALA A 108 -8.47 13.98 0.04
CA ALA A 108 -8.99 13.75 -1.32
C ALA A 108 -9.06 15.07 -2.10
N THR A 109 -7.92 15.67 -2.40
CA THR A 109 -7.85 16.89 -3.21
C THR A 109 -7.49 16.54 -4.65
N PRO A 110 -8.07 17.24 -5.66
CA PRO A 110 -7.80 16.98 -7.08
C PRO A 110 -6.36 17.22 -7.49
N GLU A 111 -5.63 18.04 -6.74
CA GLU A 111 -4.28 18.48 -7.04
C GLU A 111 -3.37 18.19 -5.84
N LEU A 112 -2.99 16.94 -5.66
CA LEU A 112 -1.89 16.63 -4.75
C LEU A 112 -0.58 17.01 -5.45
N PRO A 113 0.24 17.91 -4.87
CA PRO A 113 1.58 18.13 -5.39
C PRO A 113 2.33 16.80 -5.38
N GLU A 114 3.01 16.49 -6.48
CA GLU A 114 3.82 15.30 -6.59
C GLU A 114 4.88 15.33 -5.47
N ARG A 115 4.76 14.40 -4.53
CA ARG A 115 5.73 14.27 -3.44
C ARG A 115 6.81 13.30 -3.88
N PRO A 116 8.11 13.69 -3.85
CA PRO A 116 9.20 12.79 -4.12
C PRO A 116 9.13 11.53 -3.26
N TRP A 117 9.57 10.41 -3.79
CA TRP A 117 9.52 9.13 -3.07
C TRP A 117 10.23 9.18 -1.69
N ARG A 118 11.30 9.99 -1.56
CA ARG A 118 12.03 10.17 -0.30
C ARG A 118 11.15 10.82 0.77
N ASP A 119 10.36 11.81 0.38
CA ASP A 119 9.46 12.52 1.29
C ASP A 119 8.30 11.62 1.71
N ARG A 120 7.74 10.83 0.78
CA ARG A 120 6.70 9.83 1.09
C ARG A 120 7.23 8.76 2.04
N ARG A 121 8.43 8.23 1.76
CA ARG A 121 9.14 7.27 2.61
C ARG A 121 9.35 7.80 4.02
N ALA A 122 9.90 9.02 4.13
CA ALA A 122 10.17 9.65 5.42
C ALA A 122 8.88 9.95 6.20
N ALA A 123 7.85 10.46 5.51
CA ALA A 123 6.56 10.77 6.13
C ALA A 123 5.91 9.51 6.74
N VAL A 124 5.83 8.40 5.98
CA VAL A 124 5.20 7.19 6.52
C VAL A 124 6.05 6.52 7.57
N ALA A 125 7.38 6.49 7.42
CA ALA A 125 8.27 5.99 8.47
C ALA A 125 8.13 6.78 9.79
N GLY A 126 7.94 8.10 9.73
CA GLY A 126 7.61 8.94 10.89
C GLY A 126 6.29 8.54 11.52
N ARG A 127 5.22 8.49 10.70
CA ARG A 127 3.87 8.11 11.14
C ARG A 127 3.78 6.70 11.74
N LEU A 128 4.62 5.77 11.28
CA LEU A 128 4.70 4.42 11.87
C LEU A 128 5.39 4.45 13.24
N ARG A 129 6.40 5.31 13.43
CA ARG A 129 7.10 5.46 14.72
C ARG A 129 6.26 6.16 15.77
N ASP A 130 5.48 7.15 15.38
CA ASP A 130 4.58 7.89 16.29
C ASP A 130 3.20 7.25 16.46
N GLY A 131 2.90 6.17 15.71
CA GLY A 131 1.65 5.41 15.80
C GLY A 131 0.45 6.02 15.10
N THR A 132 0.60 7.14 14.36
CA THR A 132 -0.50 7.76 13.58
C THR A 132 -0.82 6.98 12.30
N THR A 133 0.11 6.16 11.81
CA THR A 133 -0.17 5.08 10.85
C THR A 133 0.08 3.76 11.53
N PHE A 134 -0.86 2.84 11.42
CA PHE A 134 -0.77 1.53 12.03
C PHE A 134 -1.08 0.42 11.02
N GLY A 135 -0.46 -0.74 11.22
CA GLY A 135 -0.72 -1.91 10.41
C GLY A 135 0.15 -3.10 10.83
N TYR A 136 0.09 -4.13 10.01
CA TYR A 136 0.78 -5.40 10.29
C TYR A 136 1.65 -5.83 9.13
N LEU A 137 2.76 -6.46 9.45
CA LEU A 137 3.61 -7.16 8.50
C LEU A 137 3.34 -8.67 8.57
N ALA A 138 3.25 -9.29 7.40
CA ALA A 138 3.31 -10.74 7.25
C ALA A 138 4.74 -11.16 6.99
N TYR A 139 5.19 -12.17 7.72
CA TYR A 139 6.53 -12.76 7.62
C TYR A 139 6.44 -14.20 7.12
N VAL A 140 7.38 -14.57 6.26
CA VAL A 140 7.66 -15.95 5.85
C VAL A 140 9.16 -16.15 6.00
N ASP A 141 9.58 -17.21 6.70
CA ASP A 141 11.00 -17.49 7.01
C ASP A 141 11.76 -16.27 7.59
N GLY A 142 11.10 -15.49 8.46
CA GLY A 142 11.68 -14.31 9.11
C GLY A 142 11.82 -13.08 8.23
N ARG A 143 11.39 -13.13 6.96
CA ARG A 143 11.38 -12.00 6.02
C ARG A 143 9.98 -11.36 5.94
N ALA A 144 9.89 -10.05 6.04
CA ALA A 144 8.66 -9.33 5.78
C ALA A 144 8.31 -9.41 4.28
N VAL A 145 7.13 -9.98 3.98
CA VAL A 145 6.66 -10.26 2.60
C VAL A 145 5.33 -9.63 2.27
N GLY A 146 4.64 -9.09 3.27
CA GLY A 146 3.34 -8.46 3.10
C GLY A 146 3.06 -7.41 4.16
N TRP A 147 2.22 -6.45 3.82
CA TRP A 147 1.78 -5.35 4.65
C TRP A 147 0.27 -5.14 4.52
N VAL A 148 -0.38 -4.76 5.61
CA VAL A 148 -1.72 -4.18 5.62
C VAL A 148 -1.73 -2.88 6.41
N ASN A 149 -2.26 -1.80 5.81
CA ASN A 149 -2.56 -0.56 6.53
C ASN A 149 -3.91 -0.72 7.22
N ALA A 150 -3.92 -0.64 8.56
CA ALA A 150 -5.07 -0.84 9.42
C ALA A 150 -5.12 0.25 10.50
N SER A 151 -5.11 1.51 10.07
CA SER A 151 -5.15 2.69 10.94
C SER A 151 -6.58 3.03 11.36
N LEU A 152 -6.73 3.94 12.34
CA LEU A 152 -8.03 4.50 12.67
C LEU A 152 -8.64 5.21 11.46
N ARG A 153 -9.96 5.16 11.35
CA ARG A 153 -10.70 5.77 10.24
C ARG A 153 -10.50 7.28 10.18
N SER A 154 -10.31 7.92 11.31
CA SER A 154 -9.99 9.35 11.45
C SER A 154 -8.68 9.74 10.77
N GLU A 155 -7.71 8.84 10.70
CA GLU A 155 -6.40 9.06 10.07
C GLU A 155 -6.44 9.03 8.53
N TYR A 156 -7.58 8.69 7.93
CA TYR A 156 -7.72 8.59 6.48
C TYR A 156 -8.42 9.80 5.86
N GLY A 157 -7.64 10.69 5.29
CA GLY A 157 -8.17 11.84 4.52
C GLY A 157 -8.84 11.44 3.21
N LEU A 158 -8.35 10.37 2.54
CA LEU A 158 -8.86 9.92 1.24
C LEU A 158 -10.33 9.48 1.27
N TYR A 159 -10.81 8.92 2.40
CA TYR A 159 -12.16 8.36 2.52
C TYR A 159 -13.18 9.33 3.09
N GLN A 160 -12.90 10.63 3.04
CA GLN A 160 -13.84 11.68 3.40
C GLN A 160 -14.90 11.92 2.29
N PRO A 161 -16.07 12.53 2.59
CA PRO A 161 -16.56 12.79 3.96
C PRO A 161 -16.94 11.49 4.70
N ILE A 162 -16.94 11.57 6.02
CA ILE A 162 -17.45 10.50 6.89
C ILE A 162 -18.97 10.65 7.02
N ASP A 163 -19.69 9.53 6.99
CA ASP A 163 -21.13 9.49 7.26
C ASP A 163 -21.40 10.05 8.68
N PRO A 164 -22.13 11.16 8.81
CA PRO A 164 -22.41 11.77 10.12
C PRO A 164 -23.28 10.88 11.02
N ASP A 165 -24.07 9.97 10.44
CA ASP A 165 -24.91 9.02 11.15
C ASP A 165 -24.21 7.67 11.37
N GLY A 166 -22.95 7.56 10.92
CA GLY A 166 -22.11 6.37 11.07
C GLY A 166 -21.45 6.26 12.44
N PRO A 167 -20.64 5.21 12.65
CA PRO A 167 -19.87 5.08 13.88
C PRO A 167 -18.80 6.17 13.99
N ASP A 168 -18.45 6.52 15.23
CA ASP A 168 -17.35 7.41 15.54
C ASP A 168 -16.05 6.92 14.85
N PRO A 169 -15.41 7.74 14.01
CA PRO A 169 -14.18 7.37 13.29
C PRO A 169 -13.04 6.88 14.18
N GLU A 170 -12.97 7.34 15.43
CA GLU A 170 -12.00 6.89 16.43
C GLU A 170 -12.30 5.48 16.94
N SER A 171 -13.51 4.97 16.72
CA SER A 171 -13.91 3.60 17.07
C SER A 171 -13.85 2.62 15.90
N VAL A 172 -13.33 3.04 14.73
CA VAL A 172 -13.28 2.25 13.50
C VAL A 172 -11.85 2.04 13.06
N ILE A 173 -11.46 0.79 12.83
CA ILE A 173 -10.22 0.47 12.09
C ILE A 173 -10.56 0.39 10.61
N GLY A 174 -9.92 1.23 9.79
CA GLY A 174 -10.00 1.18 8.35
C GLY A 174 -8.89 0.32 7.75
N VAL A 175 -9.23 -0.61 6.86
CA VAL A 175 -8.28 -1.44 6.10
C VAL A 175 -8.17 -0.87 4.69
N SER A 176 -7.13 -0.09 4.44
CA SER A 176 -7.04 0.72 3.22
C SER A 176 -6.18 0.10 2.11
N CYS A 177 -5.18 -0.69 2.46
CA CYS A 177 -4.21 -1.18 1.48
C CYS A 177 -3.55 -2.49 1.94
N PHE A 178 -3.46 -3.46 1.02
CA PHE A 178 -2.63 -4.65 1.15
C PHE A 178 -1.51 -4.56 0.12
N ILE A 179 -0.28 -4.75 0.54
CA ILE A 179 0.89 -4.86 -0.33
C ILE A 179 1.55 -6.20 -0.06
N ILE A 180 1.62 -7.05 -1.09
CA ILE A 180 2.24 -8.37 -1.01
C ILE A 180 3.34 -8.42 -2.06
N ALA A 181 4.56 -8.76 -1.65
CA ALA A 181 5.67 -8.97 -2.57
C ALA A 181 5.31 -10.03 -3.62
N PRO A 182 5.64 -9.83 -4.92
CA PRO A 182 5.17 -10.67 -6.01
C PRO A 182 5.36 -12.18 -5.79
N PRO A 183 6.51 -12.70 -5.28
CA PRO A 183 6.69 -14.14 -5.07
C PRO A 183 5.68 -14.77 -4.12
N PHE A 184 5.12 -13.98 -3.20
CA PHE A 184 4.22 -14.45 -2.12
C PHE A 184 2.74 -14.20 -2.40
N ARG A 185 2.38 -13.69 -3.59
CA ARG A 185 0.98 -13.49 -3.98
C ARG A 185 0.28 -14.82 -4.20
N ARG A 186 -1.04 -14.86 -3.95
CA ARG A 186 -1.92 -16.03 -4.10
C ARG A 186 -1.63 -17.18 -3.14
N HIS A 187 -0.88 -16.94 -2.08
CA HIS A 187 -0.60 -17.90 -0.99
C HIS A 187 -1.37 -17.58 0.32
N GLY A 188 -2.43 -16.78 0.24
CA GLY A 188 -3.26 -16.46 1.41
C GLY A 188 -2.71 -15.35 2.31
N VAL A 189 -1.58 -14.70 1.96
CA VAL A 189 -0.94 -13.65 2.80
C VAL A 189 -1.89 -12.50 3.12
N ALA A 190 -2.63 -11.96 2.13
CA ALA A 190 -3.61 -10.90 2.37
C ALA A 190 -4.76 -11.35 3.28
N SER A 191 -5.18 -12.61 3.15
CA SER A 191 -6.18 -13.23 4.02
C SER A 191 -5.69 -13.34 5.46
N ALA A 192 -4.47 -13.81 5.68
CA ALA A 192 -3.86 -13.92 7.01
C ALA A 192 -3.71 -12.54 7.67
N LEU A 193 -3.33 -11.52 6.90
CA LEU A 193 -3.28 -10.13 7.37
C LEU A 193 -4.65 -9.62 7.82
N LEU A 194 -5.70 -9.80 7.00
CA LEU A 194 -7.06 -9.38 7.36
C LEU A 194 -7.60 -10.13 8.57
N ASP A 195 -7.35 -11.45 8.66
CA ASP A 195 -7.74 -12.27 9.80
C ASP A 195 -7.06 -11.78 11.10
N HIS A 196 -5.81 -11.32 11.01
CA HIS A 196 -5.11 -10.75 12.15
C HIS A 196 -5.71 -9.40 12.57
N VAL A 197 -5.99 -8.49 11.62
CA VAL A 197 -6.68 -7.22 11.90
C VAL A 197 -8.00 -7.48 12.64
N ILE A 198 -8.78 -8.46 12.17
CA ILE A 198 -10.08 -8.79 12.77
C ILE A 198 -9.94 -9.26 14.21
N ARG A 199 -8.97 -10.13 14.49
CA ARG A 199 -8.74 -10.64 15.86
C ARG A 199 -8.24 -9.57 16.81
N ASP A 200 -7.42 -8.63 16.33
CA ASP A 200 -6.77 -7.62 17.17
C ASP A 200 -7.60 -6.35 17.37
N ALA A 201 -8.59 -6.10 16.52
CA ALA A 201 -9.33 -4.85 16.48
C ALA A 201 -10.01 -4.49 17.81
N SER A 202 -10.62 -5.46 18.49
CA SER A 202 -11.28 -5.24 19.80
C SER A 202 -10.26 -4.88 20.88
N ALA A 203 -9.11 -5.56 20.92
CA ALA A 203 -8.04 -5.24 21.89
C ALA A 203 -7.46 -3.83 21.67
N ARG A 204 -7.55 -3.30 20.45
CA ARG A 204 -7.21 -1.92 20.11
C ARG A 204 -8.32 -0.90 20.38
N GLY A 205 -9.41 -1.29 21.01
CA GLY A 205 -10.53 -0.43 21.36
C GLY A 205 -11.50 -0.13 20.23
N ALA A 206 -11.35 -0.77 19.05
CA ALA A 206 -12.27 -0.55 17.96
C ALA A 206 -13.56 -1.36 18.13
N SER A 207 -14.69 -0.73 17.79
CA SER A 207 -16.02 -1.37 17.73
C SER A 207 -16.37 -1.85 16.33
N TRP A 208 -15.65 -1.34 15.32
CA TRP A 208 -15.92 -1.61 13.91
C TRP A 208 -14.63 -1.74 13.09
N ILE A 209 -14.73 -2.50 12.01
CA ILE A 209 -13.70 -2.58 10.99
C ILE A 209 -14.33 -2.24 9.64
N GLU A 210 -13.67 -1.39 8.86
CA GLU A 210 -14.05 -1.04 7.50
C GLU A 210 -13.01 -1.50 6.48
N GLY A 211 -13.48 -1.93 5.31
CA GLY A 211 -12.68 -2.16 4.12
C GLY A 211 -13.25 -1.38 2.94
N TYR A 212 -12.43 -1.14 1.92
CA TYR A 212 -12.76 -0.26 0.79
C TYR A 212 -12.49 -0.95 -0.56
N PRO A 213 -13.00 -2.18 -0.82
CA PRO A 213 -12.74 -2.87 -2.08
C PRO A 213 -13.24 -2.07 -3.28
N HIS A 214 -12.56 -2.19 -4.40
CA HIS A 214 -13.00 -1.60 -5.67
C HIS A 214 -14.37 -2.18 -6.08
N ASN A 215 -15.21 -1.35 -6.71
CA ASN A 215 -16.50 -1.79 -7.23
C ASN A 215 -16.32 -2.78 -8.38
N GLU A 216 -15.35 -2.54 -9.24
CA GLU A 216 -15.04 -3.38 -10.40
C GLU A 216 -13.81 -4.25 -10.15
N PRO A 217 -13.79 -5.49 -10.64
CA PRO A 217 -12.61 -6.33 -10.60
C PRO A 217 -11.42 -5.64 -11.28
N ARG A 218 -10.22 -5.85 -10.75
CA ARG A 218 -8.99 -5.36 -11.35
C ARG A 218 -8.36 -6.42 -12.24
N ALA A 219 -7.62 -5.97 -13.26
CA ALA A 219 -7.05 -6.85 -14.27
C ALA A 219 -5.92 -7.74 -13.72
N ASP A 220 -5.20 -7.26 -12.70
CA ASP A 220 -4.05 -7.95 -12.12
C ASP A 220 -4.08 -8.01 -10.57
N ASP A 221 -3.19 -8.81 -10.01
CA ASP A 221 -3.09 -8.99 -8.57
C ASP A 221 -2.68 -7.71 -7.83
N ALA A 222 -1.87 -6.85 -8.46
CA ALA A 222 -1.44 -5.59 -7.85
C ALA A 222 -2.61 -4.60 -7.76
N GLY A 223 -3.47 -4.55 -8.77
CA GLY A 223 -4.68 -3.72 -8.77
C GLY A 223 -5.67 -4.06 -7.66
N HIS A 224 -5.56 -5.25 -7.06
CA HIS A 224 -6.38 -5.65 -5.90
C HIS A 224 -5.82 -5.18 -4.56
N PHE A 225 -4.99 -4.14 -4.52
CA PHE A 225 -4.36 -3.65 -3.29
C PHE A 225 -5.34 -3.25 -2.16
N ARG A 226 -6.62 -3.01 -2.46
CA ARG A 226 -7.68 -2.78 -1.46
C ARG A 226 -8.34 -4.08 -0.96
N GLY A 227 -7.88 -5.23 -1.45
CA GLY A 227 -8.50 -6.52 -1.24
C GLY A 227 -9.74 -6.74 -2.12
N PRO A 228 -9.97 -7.95 -2.61
CA PRO A 228 -11.18 -8.28 -3.35
C PRO A 228 -12.40 -8.27 -2.42
N ARG A 229 -13.56 -7.84 -2.91
CA ARG A 229 -14.82 -7.79 -2.15
C ARG A 229 -15.16 -9.14 -1.50
N SER A 230 -14.97 -10.25 -2.23
CA SER A 230 -15.24 -11.60 -1.72
C SER A 230 -14.41 -11.97 -0.48
N MET A 231 -13.20 -11.42 -0.33
CA MET A 231 -12.36 -11.64 0.86
C MET A 231 -12.98 -11.04 2.12
N TYR A 232 -13.63 -9.88 1.99
CA TYR A 232 -14.36 -9.22 3.07
C TYR A 232 -15.68 -9.92 3.36
N GLU A 233 -16.47 -10.25 2.32
CA GLU A 233 -17.76 -10.97 2.45
C GLU A 233 -17.58 -12.31 3.17
N ALA A 234 -16.55 -13.08 2.82
CA ALA A 234 -16.22 -14.35 3.49
C ALA A 234 -15.91 -14.21 4.98
N ARG A 235 -15.66 -12.98 5.45
CA ARG A 235 -15.38 -12.64 6.86
C ARG A 235 -16.48 -11.84 7.53
N GLY A 236 -17.69 -11.85 6.95
CA GLY A 236 -18.87 -11.24 7.54
C GLY A 236 -18.98 -9.72 7.41
N PHE A 237 -18.13 -9.09 6.58
CA PHE A 237 -18.31 -7.68 6.25
C PHE A 237 -19.55 -7.50 5.36
N GLN A 238 -20.31 -6.46 5.63
CA GLN A 238 -21.50 -6.08 4.86
C GLN A 238 -21.28 -4.76 4.15
N PRO A 239 -21.77 -4.57 2.92
CA PRO A 239 -21.72 -3.29 2.23
C PRO A 239 -22.63 -2.28 2.95
N VAL A 240 -22.10 -1.09 3.25
CA VAL A 240 -22.84 0.00 3.93
C VAL A 240 -22.99 1.24 3.06
N GLU A 241 -22.04 1.49 2.16
CA GLU A 241 -22.10 2.62 1.23
C GLU A 241 -21.37 2.28 -0.07
N VAL A 242 -21.98 2.59 -1.20
CA VAL A 242 -21.35 2.47 -2.54
C VAL A 242 -20.92 3.86 -3.00
N ARG A 243 -19.62 4.05 -3.19
CA ARG A 243 -19.02 5.26 -3.76
C ARG A 243 -18.59 5.04 -5.21
N LYS A 244 -18.19 6.10 -5.90
CA LYS A 244 -17.86 6.06 -7.34
C LYS A 244 -16.91 4.90 -7.72
N ASN A 245 -15.86 4.67 -6.95
CA ASN A 245 -14.78 3.74 -7.30
C ASN A 245 -14.64 2.55 -6.33
N TYR A 246 -15.32 2.57 -5.20
CA TYR A 246 -15.21 1.56 -4.14
C TYR A 246 -16.49 1.46 -3.32
N THR A 247 -16.66 0.34 -2.65
CA THR A 247 -17.72 0.14 -1.67
C THR A 247 -17.12 0.17 -0.26
N ILE A 248 -17.76 0.89 0.67
CA ILE A 248 -17.43 0.77 2.08
C ILE A 248 -18.09 -0.49 2.60
N MET A 249 -17.30 -1.44 3.07
CA MET A 249 -17.74 -2.66 3.71
C MET A 249 -17.39 -2.60 5.19
N ARG A 250 -18.31 -3.01 6.06
CA ARG A 250 -18.16 -2.88 7.52
C ARG A 250 -18.56 -4.16 8.24
N ARG A 251 -17.86 -4.48 9.33
CA ARG A 251 -18.27 -5.49 10.31
C ARG A 251 -18.03 -4.97 11.74
N ARG A 252 -18.80 -5.50 12.70
CA ARG A 252 -18.48 -5.29 14.11
C ARG A 252 -17.26 -6.11 14.51
N THR A 253 -16.48 -5.58 15.44
CA THR A 253 -15.50 -6.37 16.18
C THR A 253 -16.23 -7.38 17.06
N GLU A 254 -15.61 -8.55 17.27
CA GLU A 254 -16.11 -9.49 18.28
C GLU A 254 -15.72 -8.92 19.65
N GLY A 255 -16.67 -8.27 20.31
CA GLY A 255 -16.50 -7.85 21.71
C GLY A 255 -16.50 -9.08 22.60
N GLU A 256 -15.75 -9.08 23.70
CA GLU A 256 -16.07 -9.95 24.83
C GLU A 256 -17.55 -9.71 25.16
N VAL A 257 -18.38 -10.73 25.00
CA VAL A 257 -19.70 -10.76 25.65
C VAL A 257 -19.39 -10.71 27.15
N LYS A 258 -19.41 -9.52 27.74
CA LYS A 258 -19.53 -9.42 29.20
C LYS A 258 -20.90 -9.97 29.50
N ASP A 259 -20.95 -11.23 29.91
CA ASP A 259 -22.11 -11.79 30.57
C ASP A 259 -22.42 -10.89 31.75
N VAL A 260 -23.59 -10.24 31.70
CA VAL A 260 -24.17 -9.43 32.76
C VAL A 260 -24.93 -10.37 33.72
#